data_1042b88bd0747eb43b2fca0db0c7e870
#
_entry.id   1042b88bd0747eb43b2fca0db0c7e870
#
_cell.length_a   1.000
_cell.length_b   1.000
_cell.length_c   1.000
_cell.angle_alpha   90.00
_cell.angle_beta   90.00
_cell.angle_gamma   90.00
#
_symmetry.space_group_name_H-M   'P 1'
#
loop_
_entity.id
_entity.type
_entity.pdbx_description
1 polymer ?
#
loop_
_entity_poly.entity_id
_entity_poly.type
_entity_poly.pdbx_seq_one_letter_code
_entity_poly.pdbx_strand_id
1 'polypeptide(L)'
;MKSLNFIRKTFVYRDISSTGVMCLLSIIKYHKGYEDPAYLLSACQTVDGMTLLSDLAKVAETIGFSTKTGNSTLESLKKFPNPVILHIRNDWGEYDFVVCYGFNGKFFLVGVPN
;
A
#
# COMPACT_ATOMS: atom_id res chain seq x y z
N MET A 1 -12.55 -6.14 12.41
CA MET A 1 -11.24 -6.59 11.90
C MET A 1 -11.39 -7.36 10.61
N LYS A 2 -10.43 -7.27 9.71
CA LYS A 2 -10.48 -7.92 8.40
C LYS A 2 -10.15 -9.40 8.50
N SER A 3 -10.91 -10.24 7.82
CA SER A 3 -10.56 -11.64 7.68
C SER A 3 -9.49 -11.83 6.60
N LEU A 4 -8.80 -12.97 6.64
CA LEU A 4 -7.82 -13.30 5.61
C LEU A 4 -8.47 -13.39 4.22
N ASN A 5 -9.70 -13.92 4.13
CA ASN A 5 -10.42 -13.98 2.86
C ASN A 5 -10.71 -12.59 2.30
N PHE A 6 -11.08 -11.65 3.15
CA PHE A 6 -11.31 -10.27 2.74
C PHE A 6 -10.03 -9.66 2.16
N ILE A 7 -8.90 -9.86 2.82
CA ILE A 7 -7.61 -9.36 2.35
C ILE A 7 -7.27 -9.96 0.98
N ARG A 8 -7.45 -11.27 0.80
CA ARG A 8 -7.20 -11.94 -0.47
C ARG A 8 -8.06 -11.41 -1.61
N LYS A 9 -9.29 -10.99 -1.33
CA LYS A 9 -10.18 -10.40 -2.35
C LYS A 9 -9.76 -9.01 -2.77
N THR A 10 -9.17 -8.24 -1.87
CA THR A 10 -8.84 -6.84 -2.13
C THR A 10 -7.39 -6.65 -2.52
N PHE A 11 -6.48 -7.49 -2.05
CA PHE A 11 -5.06 -7.35 -2.36
C PHE A 11 -4.79 -7.74 -3.83
N VAL A 12 -3.96 -6.93 -4.51
CA VAL A 12 -3.65 -7.13 -5.91
C VAL A 12 -2.35 -7.92 -6.05
N TYR A 13 -2.45 -9.12 -6.65
CA TYR A 13 -1.31 -10.03 -6.88
C TYR A 13 -0.89 -10.06 -8.34
N ARG A 14 -1.09 -8.98 -9.07
CA ARG A 14 -0.70 -8.91 -10.47
C ARG A 14 0.78 -8.60 -10.59
N ASP A 15 1.36 -9.03 -11.71
CA ASP A 15 2.72 -8.68 -12.07
C ASP A 15 2.77 -7.21 -12.51
N ILE A 16 2.82 -6.33 -11.52
CA ILE A 16 2.97 -4.89 -11.72
C ILE A 16 4.41 -4.56 -11.33
N SER A 17 5.09 -3.76 -12.15
CA SER A 17 6.51 -3.48 -11.98
C SER A 17 6.88 -2.71 -10.71
N SER A 18 5.92 -2.10 -10.02
CA SER A 18 6.16 -1.32 -8.81
C SER A 18 5.37 -1.86 -7.64
N THR A 19 6.05 -2.17 -6.52
CA THR A 19 5.38 -2.59 -5.29
C THR A 19 4.55 -1.45 -4.69
N GLY A 20 5.01 -0.21 -4.84
CA GLY A 20 4.25 0.96 -4.39
C GLY A 20 2.92 1.12 -5.11
N VAL A 21 2.93 0.99 -6.44
CA VAL A 21 1.71 1.06 -7.24
C VAL A 21 0.77 -0.12 -6.94
N MET A 22 1.31 -1.33 -6.73
CA MET A 22 0.50 -2.48 -6.30
C MET A 22 -0.21 -2.20 -4.98
N CYS A 23 0.50 -1.61 -4.02
CA CYS A 23 -0.09 -1.25 -2.73
C CYS A 23 -1.17 -0.19 -2.88
N LEU A 24 -0.95 0.84 -3.70
CA LEU A 24 -1.95 1.87 -3.94
C LEU A 24 -3.20 1.28 -4.59
N LEU A 25 -3.03 0.43 -5.60
CA LEU A 25 -4.15 -0.22 -6.25
C LEU A 25 -4.93 -1.13 -5.29
N SER A 26 -4.22 -1.79 -4.37
CA SER A 26 -4.86 -2.63 -3.34
C SER A 26 -5.74 -1.79 -2.41
N ILE A 27 -5.28 -0.60 -2.02
CA ILE A 27 -6.06 0.31 -1.20
C ILE A 27 -7.27 0.85 -1.97
N ILE A 28 -7.08 1.19 -3.25
CA ILE A 28 -8.19 1.61 -4.11
C ILE A 28 -9.26 0.51 -4.17
N LYS A 29 -8.86 -0.73 -4.37
CA LYS A 29 -9.81 -1.88 -4.36
C LYS A 29 -10.48 -2.07 -3.01
N TYR A 30 -9.74 -1.86 -1.93
CA TYR A 30 -10.31 -1.94 -0.58
C TYR A 30 -11.49 -0.96 -0.43
N HIS A 31 -11.38 0.21 -1.02
CA HIS A 31 -12.45 1.22 -1.02
C HIS A 31 -13.41 1.05 -2.21
N LYS A 32 -13.39 -0.10 -2.87
CA LYS A 32 -14.29 -0.48 -3.97
C LYS A 32 -14.12 0.37 -5.23
N GLY A 33 -12.96 0.98 -5.39
CA GLY A 33 -12.62 1.73 -6.58
C GLY A 33 -11.79 0.90 -7.56
N TYR A 34 -11.42 1.52 -8.66
CA TYR A 34 -10.52 0.96 -9.64
C TYR A 34 -9.75 2.07 -10.35
N GLU A 35 -8.48 1.80 -10.64
CA GLU A 35 -7.66 2.63 -11.52
C GLU A 35 -6.83 1.74 -12.43
N ASP A 36 -6.52 2.25 -13.61
CA ASP A 36 -5.68 1.53 -14.57
C ASP A 36 -4.24 1.50 -14.02
N PRO A 37 -3.65 0.30 -13.87
CA PRO A 37 -2.26 0.19 -13.41
C PRO A 37 -1.27 0.98 -14.28
N ALA A 38 -1.46 1.00 -15.59
CA ALA A 38 -0.58 1.76 -16.49
C ALA A 38 -0.65 3.26 -16.22
N TYR A 39 -1.83 3.79 -15.94
CA TYR A 39 -1.99 5.18 -15.55
C TYR A 39 -1.25 5.47 -14.23
N LEU A 40 -1.40 4.59 -13.23
CA LEU A 40 -0.75 4.79 -11.94
C LEU A 40 0.78 4.74 -12.06
N LEU A 41 1.31 3.81 -12.83
CA LEU A 41 2.76 3.73 -13.07
C LEU A 41 3.31 5.01 -13.68
N SER A 42 2.60 5.55 -14.66
CA SER A 42 3.00 6.80 -15.33
C SER A 42 2.85 8.00 -14.40
N ALA A 43 1.70 8.13 -13.74
CA ALA A 43 1.40 9.25 -12.84
C ALA A 43 2.36 9.29 -11.65
N CYS A 44 2.74 8.13 -11.12
CA CYS A 44 3.70 8.02 -10.03
C CYS A 44 5.16 8.14 -10.48
N GLN A 45 5.40 8.38 -11.78
CA GLN A 45 6.74 8.53 -12.35
C GLN A 45 7.65 7.34 -12.02
N THR A 46 7.08 6.14 -12.12
CA THR A 46 7.81 4.90 -11.84
C THR A 46 8.90 4.67 -12.89
N VAL A 47 10.13 4.43 -12.44
CA VAL A 47 11.28 4.15 -13.29
C VAL A 47 11.94 2.87 -12.82
N ASP A 48 12.11 1.90 -13.72
CA ASP A 48 12.71 0.60 -13.41
C ASP A 48 12.07 -0.09 -12.20
N GLY A 49 10.73 0.01 -12.11
CA GLY A 49 9.97 -0.59 -11.01
C GLY A 49 10.00 0.19 -9.71
N MET A 50 10.70 1.32 -9.66
CA MET A 50 10.82 2.12 -8.44
C MET A 50 9.89 3.33 -8.45
N THR A 51 9.14 3.49 -7.37
CA THR A 51 8.23 4.61 -7.14
C THR A 51 8.60 5.28 -5.84
N LEU A 52 8.73 6.61 -5.87
CA LEU A 52 9.00 7.38 -4.65
C LEU A 52 7.75 7.54 -3.81
N LEU A 53 7.91 7.50 -2.49
CA LEU A 53 6.79 7.69 -1.56
C LEU A 53 6.08 9.02 -1.80
N SER A 54 6.84 10.10 -2.06
CA SER A 54 6.25 11.41 -2.34
C SER A 54 5.38 11.42 -3.58
N ASP A 55 5.79 10.74 -4.64
CA ASP A 55 4.99 10.63 -5.87
C ASP A 55 3.74 9.80 -5.64
N LEU A 56 3.87 8.71 -4.89
CA LEU A 56 2.74 7.85 -4.54
C LEU A 56 1.68 8.64 -3.75
N ALA A 57 2.12 9.44 -2.78
CA ALA A 57 1.23 10.28 -1.98
C ALA A 57 0.51 11.33 -2.83
N LYS A 58 1.22 12.00 -3.74
CA LYS A 58 0.62 12.99 -4.63
C LYS A 58 -0.46 12.38 -5.51
N VAL A 59 -0.20 11.23 -6.10
CA VAL A 59 -1.18 10.55 -6.96
C VAL A 59 -2.39 10.11 -6.14
N ALA A 60 -2.17 9.58 -4.93
CA ALA A 60 -3.26 9.20 -4.04
C ALA A 60 -4.18 10.39 -3.75
N GLU A 61 -3.62 11.57 -3.47
CA GLU A 61 -4.41 12.78 -3.27
C GLU A 61 -5.19 13.18 -4.52
N THR A 62 -4.56 13.09 -5.68
CA THR A 62 -5.20 13.43 -6.96
C THR A 62 -6.43 12.57 -7.22
N ILE A 63 -6.41 11.31 -6.82
CA ILE A 63 -7.54 10.39 -7.04
C ILE A 63 -8.53 10.38 -5.86
N GLY A 64 -8.36 11.27 -4.88
CA GLY A 64 -9.37 11.52 -3.86
C GLY A 64 -9.07 11.05 -2.45
N PHE A 65 -7.88 10.54 -2.19
CA PHE A 65 -7.50 10.16 -0.83
C PHE A 65 -6.91 11.34 -0.07
N SER A 66 -7.20 11.42 1.22
CA SER A 66 -6.46 12.28 2.12
C SER A 66 -5.21 11.52 2.55
N THR A 67 -4.04 12.12 2.34
CA THR A 67 -2.78 11.44 2.64
C THR A 67 -2.04 12.16 3.75
N LYS A 68 -1.29 11.37 4.52
CA LYS A 68 -0.38 11.88 5.53
C LYS A 68 0.84 10.96 5.52
N THR A 69 2.01 11.56 5.35
CA THR A 69 3.26 10.80 5.36
C THR A 69 4.06 11.14 6.60
N GLY A 70 4.82 10.17 7.09
CA GLY A 70 5.65 10.36 8.26
C GLY A 70 6.10 9.02 8.81
N ASN A 71 6.82 9.06 9.91
CA ASN A 71 7.24 7.87 10.62
C ASN A 71 6.19 7.49 11.66
N SER A 72 6.08 6.20 11.92
CA SER A 72 5.13 5.69 12.91
C SER A 72 5.78 4.61 13.75
N THR A 73 5.34 4.50 14.99
CA THR A 73 5.70 3.38 15.86
C THR A 73 4.70 2.24 15.66
N LEU A 74 5.08 1.03 16.07
CA LEU A 74 4.17 -0.11 16.03
C LEU A 74 2.93 0.14 16.90
N GLU A 75 3.09 0.79 18.04
CA GLU A 75 1.96 1.10 18.92
C GLU A 75 0.96 2.07 18.27
N SER A 76 1.46 3.09 17.57
CA SER A 76 0.59 3.99 16.82
C SER A 76 -0.10 3.26 15.67
N LEU A 77 0.64 2.38 14.97
CA LEU A 77 0.11 1.64 13.84
C LEU A 77 -1.08 0.76 14.21
N LYS A 78 -1.06 0.17 15.42
CA LYS A 78 -2.18 -0.65 15.91
C LYS A 78 -3.51 0.10 15.97
N LYS A 79 -3.47 1.41 16.07
CA LYS A 79 -4.66 2.26 16.25
C LYS A 79 -5.25 2.79 14.96
N PHE A 80 -4.59 2.58 13.82
CA PHE A 80 -5.12 3.05 12.55
C PHE A 80 -6.35 2.24 12.14
N PRO A 81 -7.48 2.92 11.85
CA PRO A 81 -8.72 2.21 11.54
C PRO A 81 -8.79 1.70 10.10
N ASN A 82 -7.98 2.22 9.21
CA ASN A 82 -8.00 1.93 7.78
C ASN A 82 -6.66 1.35 7.32
N PRO A 83 -6.63 0.67 6.18
CA PRO A 83 -5.38 0.20 5.61
C PRO A 83 -4.41 1.35 5.34
N VAL A 84 -3.14 1.11 5.55
CA VAL A 84 -2.06 2.07 5.28
C VAL A 84 -0.99 1.40 4.46
N ILE A 85 -0.29 2.19 3.65
CA ILE A 85 0.91 1.74 2.94
C ILE A 85 2.10 1.99 3.84
N LEU A 86 2.90 0.95 4.04
CA LEU A 86 4.13 1.04 4.81
C LEU A 86 5.32 0.91 3.87
N HIS A 87 6.32 1.76 4.06
CA HIS A 87 7.60 1.66 3.39
C HIS A 87 8.56 1.04 4.42
N ILE A 88 8.87 -0.23 4.25
CA ILE A 88 9.65 -1.00 5.22
C ILE A 88 10.97 -1.46 4.63
N ARG A 89 11.92 -1.76 5.50
CA ARG A 89 13.21 -2.30 5.13
C ARG A 89 13.19 -3.81 5.37
N ASN A 90 13.56 -4.58 4.34
CA ASN A 90 13.62 -6.03 4.45
C ASN A 90 14.94 -6.48 5.07
N ASP A 91 15.11 -7.80 5.24
CA ASP A 91 16.28 -8.40 5.88
C ASP A 91 17.58 -8.15 5.11
N TRP A 92 17.51 -7.86 3.81
CA TRP A 92 18.66 -7.56 2.97
C TRP A 92 18.97 -6.07 2.89
N GLY A 93 18.28 -5.25 3.66
CA GLY A 93 18.49 -3.81 3.65
C GLY A 93 17.80 -3.06 2.52
N GLU A 94 16.98 -3.74 1.74
CA GLU A 94 16.20 -3.13 0.68
C GLU A 94 14.87 -2.63 1.21
N TYR A 95 14.34 -1.56 0.60
CA TYR A 95 13.03 -1.02 0.97
C TYR A 95 11.95 -1.60 0.08
N ASP A 96 10.84 -1.97 0.69
CA ASP A 96 9.65 -2.45 0.00
C ASP A 96 8.41 -1.74 0.52
N PHE A 97 7.39 -1.65 -0.32
CA PHE A 97 6.06 -1.19 0.09
C PHE A 97 5.19 -2.41 0.42
N VAL A 98 4.46 -2.31 1.51
CA VAL A 98 3.46 -3.30 1.90
C VAL A 98 2.19 -2.60 2.35
N VAL A 99 1.06 -3.29 2.32
CA VAL A 99 -0.20 -2.77 2.86
C VAL A 99 -0.44 -3.40 4.22
N CYS A 100 -0.64 -2.56 5.25
CA CYS A 100 -1.08 -3.02 6.55
C CYS A 100 -2.58 -2.81 6.66
N TYR A 101 -3.34 -3.91 6.78
CA TYR A 101 -4.80 -3.88 6.86
C TYR A 101 -5.33 -3.73 8.29
N GLY A 102 -4.47 -3.81 9.26
CA GLY A 102 -4.86 -3.63 10.65
C GLY A 102 -4.16 -4.60 11.60
N PHE A 103 -4.57 -4.53 12.85
CA PHE A 103 -4.05 -5.35 13.93
C PHE A 103 -5.20 -6.14 14.56
N ASN A 104 -5.03 -7.44 14.72
CA ASN A 104 -6.10 -8.30 15.22
C ASN A 104 -6.06 -8.55 16.74
N GLY A 105 -5.24 -7.79 17.47
CA GLY A 105 -5.00 -7.99 18.89
C GLY A 105 -3.76 -8.85 19.17
N LYS A 106 -3.23 -9.53 18.17
CA LYS A 106 -2.06 -10.39 18.29
C LYS A 106 -1.06 -10.17 17.15
N PHE A 107 -1.54 -10.06 15.91
CA PHE A 107 -0.69 -9.91 14.72
C PHE A 107 -1.18 -8.75 13.85
N PHE A 108 -0.25 -8.14 13.12
CA PHE A 108 -0.59 -7.26 12.01
C PHE A 108 -0.97 -8.11 10.79
N LEU A 109 -2.01 -7.66 10.08
CA LEU A 109 -2.45 -8.29 8.84
C LEU A 109 -1.81 -7.52 7.68
N VAL A 110 -0.88 -8.15 6.97
CA VAL A 110 -0.05 -7.47 5.97
C VAL A 110 -0.17 -8.15 4.62
N GLY A 111 -0.41 -7.34 3.59
CA GLY A 111 -0.31 -7.78 2.19
C GLY A 111 1.05 -7.41 1.63
N VAL A 112 1.79 -8.39 1.14
CA VAL A 112 3.14 -8.19 0.60
C VAL A 112 3.11 -8.44 -0.89
N PRO A 113 3.46 -7.45 -1.74
CA PRO A 113 3.56 -7.64 -3.17
C PRO A 113 4.65 -8.67 -3.53
N ASN A 114 4.36 -9.49 -4.52
CA ASN A 114 5.32 -10.46 -5.04
C ASN A 114 6.00 -9.94 -6.29
#